data_7ec1fbb69133a0631c7420333a7d1f04
#
_entry.id   7ec1fbb69133a0631c7420333a7d1f04
#
_cell.length_a   1.000
_cell.length_b   1.000
_cell.length_c   1.000
_cell.angle_alpha   90.00
_cell.angle_beta   90.00
_cell.angle_gamma   90.00
#
_symmetry.space_group_name_H-M   'P 1'
#
loop_
_entity.id
_entity.type
_entity.pdbx_description
1 polymer ?
#
loop_
_entity_poly.entity_id
_entity_poly.type
_entity_poly.pdbx_seq_one_letter_code
_entity_poly.pdbx_strand_id
1 'polypeptide(L)'
;GECQAGMRYQMVAKLAMKEGLKTLSDAVRTIAKNETLHATQFFNKIIEKTGSKDNVDFDAGYPFHAGTLAEGLKFASMDEMAESEDIYPTFALTAKKEGFEDIATLYKMVADVERQHKIIFQYLCESVKNGTLYKSEKPLLWICSECGYMHVADEAWKVCPLCKAGQGYVELHLPFEGVRE
;
A
#
# COMPACT_ATOMS: atom_id res chain seq x y z
N GLY A 1 -9.37 6.96 -9.62
CA GLY A 1 -8.68 6.98 -8.32
C GLY A 1 -7.48 6.06 -8.34
N GLU A 2 -7.72 4.79 -8.44
CA GLU A 2 -6.72 3.71 -8.32
C GLU A 2 -5.48 3.89 -9.23
N CYS A 3 -5.69 4.26 -10.49
CA CYS A 3 -4.56 4.53 -11.39
C CYS A 3 -3.68 5.66 -10.89
N GLN A 4 -4.29 6.67 -10.28
CA GLN A 4 -3.59 7.84 -9.75
C GLN A 4 -2.93 7.51 -8.40
N ALA A 5 -3.60 6.73 -7.53
CA ALA A 5 -3.02 6.21 -6.29
C ALA A 5 -1.79 5.32 -6.57
N GLY A 6 -1.92 4.37 -7.49
CA GLY A 6 -0.80 3.51 -7.90
C GLY A 6 0.40 4.30 -8.41
N MET A 7 0.19 5.38 -9.19
CA MET A 7 1.28 6.25 -9.64
C MET A 7 1.92 7.01 -8.47
N ARG A 8 1.14 7.56 -7.55
CA ARG A 8 1.68 8.24 -6.36
C ARG A 8 2.54 7.30 -5.52
N TYR A 9 2.08 6.06 -5.30
CA TYR A 9 2.85 5.06 -4.53
C TYR A 9 4.14 4.65 -5.24
N GLN A 10 4.17 4.59 -6.57
CA GLN A 10 5.42 4.43 -7.31
C GLN A 10 6.41 5.58 -7.05
N MET A 11 5.92 6.80 -6.88
CA MET A 11 6.78 7.95 -6.52
C MET A 11 7.32 7.81 -5.09
N VAL A 12 6.49 7.39 -4.13
CA VAL A 12 6.92 7.10 -2.75
C VAL A 12 7.96 5.98 -2.72
N ALA A 13 7.75 4.90 -3.46
CA ALA A 13 8.71 3.81 -3.59
C ALA A 13 10.07 4.27 -4.13
N LYS A 14 10.07 5.21 -5.09
CA LYS A 14 11.32 5.82 -5.60
C LYS A 14 12.04 6.65 -4.54
N LEU A 15 11.32 7.34 -3.65
CA LEU A 15 11.93 8.06 -2.52
C LEU A 15 12.59 7.08 -1.56
N ALA A 16 11.90 6.00 -1.17
CA ALA A 16 12.46 4.95 -0.34
C ALA A 16 13.74 4.36 -0.93
N MET A 17 13.74 4.08 -2.24
CA MET A 17 14.91 3.55 -2.93
C MET A 17 16.10 4.53 -2.91
N LYS A 18 15.84 5.85 -3.05
CA LYS A 18 16.89 6.88 -2.94
C LYS A 18 17.51 6.96 -1.54
N GLU A 19 16.75 6.64 -0.50
CA GLU A 19 17.21 6.56 0.88
C GLU A 19 17.87 5.21 1.21
N GLY A 20 17.98 4.29 0.24
CA GLY A 20 18.58 2.97 0.41
C GLY A 20 17.67 1.95 1.11
N LEU A 21 16.37 2.25 1.24
CA LEU A 21 15.36 1.40 1.89
C LEU A 21 14.68 0.50 0.86
N LYS A 22 15.43 -0.48 0.34
CA LYS A 22 14.97 -1.33 -0.76
C LYS A 22 13.71 -2.12 -0.43
N THR A 23 13.68 -2.81 0.71
CA THR A 23 12.53 -3.64 1.08
C THR A 23 11.28 -2.81 1.38
N LEU A 24 11.43 -1.58 1.89
CA LEU A 24 10.34 -0.62 1.98
C LEU A 24 9.84 -0.22 0.59
N SER A 25 10.76 0.11 -0.33
CA SER A 25 10.41 0.41 -1.72
C SER A 25 9.62 -0.73 -2.36
N ASP A 26 10.03 -1.98 -2.13
CA ASP A 26 9.35 -3.15 -2.69
C ASP A 26 7.96 -3.35 -2.09
N ALA A 27 7.80 -3.15 -0.78
CA ALA A 27 6.49 -3.21 -0.11
C ALA A 27 5.52 -2.17 -0.69
N VAL A 28 5.97 -0.91 -0.84
CA VAL A 28 5.15 0.16 -1.43
C VAL A 28 4.84 -0.12 -2.91
N ARG A 29 5.76 -0.70 -3.69
CA ARG A 29 5.50 -1.13 -5.07
C ARG A 29 4.47 -2.23 -5.15
N THR A 30 4.46 -3.14 -4.17
CA THR A 30 3.44 -4.19 -4.10
C THR A 30 2.06 -3.58 -3.92
N ILE A 31 1.90 -2.61 -3.02
CA ILE A 31 0.65 -1.86 -2.87
C ILE A 31 0.29 -1.14 -4.18
N ALA A 32 1.21 -0.39 -4.78
CA ALA A 32 0.97 0.27 -6.06
C ALA A 32 0.48 -0.68 -7.18
N LYS A 33 0.93 -1.93 -7.17
CA LYS A 33 0.43 -2.97 -8.07
C LYS A 33 -1.01 -3.39 -7.71
N ASN A 34 -1.34 -3.46 -6.41
CA ASN A 34 -2.71 -3.77 -5.98
C ASN A 34 -3.67 -2.71 -6.51
N GLU A 35 -3.35 -1.40 -6.43
CA GLU A 35 -4.17 -0.31 -6.98
C GLU A 35 -4.44 -0.49 -8.48
N THR A 36 -3.41 -0.90 -9.24
CA THR A 36 -3.58 -1.21 -10.67
C THR A 36 -4.56 -2.36 -10.90
N LEU A 37 -4.58 -3.36 -10.02
CA LEU A 37 -5.52 -4.47 -10.08
C LEU A 37 -6.94 -4.05 -9.68
N HIS A 38 -7.10 -3.19 -8.66
CA HIS A 38 -8.40 -2.60 -8.29
C HIS A 38 -8.96 -1.79 -9.46
N ALA A 39 -8.15 -0.91 -10.07
CA ALA A 39 -8.52 -0.17 -11.27
C ALA A 39 -9.02 -1.10 -12.38
N THR A 40 -8.32 -2.21 -12.60
CA THR A 40 -8.69 -3.21 -13.62
C THR A 40 -10.05 -3.83 -13.32
N GLN A 41 -10.34 -4.16 -12.06
CA GLN A 41 -11.64 -4.73 -11.67
C GLN A 41 -12.78 -3.72 -11.91
N PHE A 42 -12.60 -2.47 -11.52
CA PHE A 42 -13.59 -1.41 -11.76
C PHE A 42 -13.78 -1.15 -13.26
N PHE A 43 -12.70 -1.10 -14.03
CA PHE A 43 -12.75 -0.94 -15.48
C PHE A 43 -13.53 -2.08 -16.15
N ASN A 44 -13.27 -3.33 -15.76
CA ASN A 44 -13.99 -4.49 -16.26
C ASN A 44 -15.49 -4.40 -15.95
N LYS A 45 -15.87 -3.91 -14.75
CA LYS A 45 -17.28 -3.71 -14.38
C LYS A 45 -17.96 -2.64 -15.22
N ILE A 46 -17.25 -1.55 -15.56
CA ILE A 46 -17.79 -0.54 -16.48
C ILE A 46 -18.08 -1.18 -17.85
N ILE A 47 -17.12 -1.90 -18.43
CA ILE A 47 -17.31 -2.58 -19.73
C ILE A 47 -18.46 -3.58 -19.67
N GLU A 48 -18.51 -4.43 -18.63
CA GLU A 48 -19.55 -5.43 -18.44
C GLU A 48 -20.96 -4.82 -18.41
N LYS A 49 -21.12 -3.71 -17.66
CA LYS A 49 -22.44 -3.09 -17.46
C LYS A 49 -22.88 -2.18 -18.58
N THR A 50 -21.95 -1.50 -19.24
CA THR A 50 -22.30 -0.54 -20.29
C THR A 50 -22.28 -1.16 -21.70
N GLY A 51 -21.42 -2.14 -21.92
CA GLY A 51 -21.13 -2.68 -23.26
C GLY A 51 -20.53 -1.64 -24.21
N SER A 52 -20.31 -0.40 -23.73
CA SER A 52 -19.80 0.70 -24.52
C SER A 52 -18.28 0.67 -24.62
N LYS A 53 -17.77 1.19 -25.75
CA LYS A 53 -16.36 1.49 -25.99
C LYS A 53 -16.09 2.97 -26.07
N ASP A 54 -17.12 3.79 -25.81
CA ASP A 54 -17.01 5.25 -25.84
C ASP A 54 -16.29 5.77 -24.59
N ASN A 55 -15.78 6.97 -24.69
CA ASN A 55 -15.19 7.66 -23.54
C ASN A 55 -16.24 7.88 -22.45
N VAL A 56 -15.80 7.74 -21.20
CA VAL A 56 -16.59 8.16 -20.03
C VAL A 56 -15.97 9.44 -19.50
N ASP A 57 -16.69 10.55 -19.68
CA ASP A 57 -16.25 11.86 -19.16
C ASP A 57 -16.75 12.03 -17.73
N PHE A 58 -15.87 12.47 -16.84
CA PHE A 58 -16.20 12.78 -15.45
C PHE A 58 -15.30 13.87 -14.90
N ASP A 59 -15.79 14.57 -13.90
CA ASP A 59 -15.07 15.58 -13.14
C ASP A 59 -14.63 15.00 -11.81
N ALA A 60 -13.32 15.05 -11.49
CA ALA A 60 -12.78 14.56 -10.24
C ALA A 60 -11.51 15.31 -9.82
N GLY A 61 -11.37 15.54 -8.52
CA GLY A 61 -10.16 16.08 -7.91
C GLY A 61 -9.31 14.96 -7.30
N TYR A 62 -8.00 15.01 -7.52
CA TYR A 62 -7.04 14.10 -6.93
C TYR A 62 -5.92 14.84 -6.23
N PRO A 63 -5.40 14.32 -5.10
CA PRO A 63 -4.28 14.94 -4.41
C PRO A 63 -2.98 14.76 -5.19
N PHE A 64 -2.15 15.81 -5.22
CA PHE A 64 -0.80 15.77 -5.76
C PHE A 64 0.18 16.12 -4.64
N HIS A 65 0.52 15.14 -3.82
CA HIS A 65 1.43 15.31 -2.72
C HIS A 65 2.88 15.18 -3.21
N ALA A 66 3.70 16.15 -2.80
CA ALA A 66 5.14 16.12 -2.99
C ALA A 66 5.80 16.35 -1.64
N GLY A 67 6.97 15.75 -1.42
CA GLY A 67 7.69 15.94 -0.17
C GLY A 67 8.70 14.83 0.10
N THR A 68 8.98 14.62 1.38
CA THR A 68 9.87 13.58 1.90
C THR A 68 9.21 12.20 1.86
N LEU A 69 10.00 11.14 2.05
CA LEU A 69 9.46 9.79 2.18
C LEU A 69 8.39 9.69 3.28
N ALA A 70 8.67 10.25 4.46
CA ALA A 70 7.74 10.20 5.58
C ALA A 70 6.42 10.94 5.29
N GLU A 71 6.46 12.05 4.56
CA GLU A 71 5.26 12.77 4.12
C GLU A 71 4.49 11.95 3.08
N GLY A 72 5.17 11.37 2.11
CA GLY A 72 4.54 10.50 1.11
C GLY A 72 3.82 9.30 1.72
N LEU A 73 4.45 8.62 2.68
CA LEU A 73 3.83 7.52 3.44
C LEU A 73 2.63 7.98 4.27
N LYS A 74 2.73 9.17 4.91
CA LYS A 74 1.64 9.75 5.67
C LYS A 74 0.43 10.04 4.78
N PHE A 75 0.64 10.68 3.65
CA PHE A 75 -0.45 11.01 2.73
C PHE A 75 -1.07 9.74 2.15
N ALA A 76 -0.27 8.74 1.77
CA ALA A 76 -0.78 7.45 1.34
C ALA A 76 -1.71 6.83 2.40
N SER A 77 -1.29 6.79 3.67
CA SER A 77 -2.15 6.28 4.76
C SER A 77 -3.46 7.07 4.92
N MET A 78 -3.45 8.38 4.69
CA MET A 78 -4.66 9.22 4.79
C MET A 78 -5.61 8.97 3.59
N ASP A 79 -5.06 8.78 2.40
CA ASP A 79 -5.85 8.48 1.21
C ASP A 79 -6.54 7.11 1.36
N GLU A 80 -5.80 6.07 1.77
CA GLU A 80 -6.35 4.74 2.04
C GLU A 80 -7.40 4.74 3.17
N MET A 81 -7.22 5.59 4.19
CA MET A 81 -8.22 5.77 5.23
C MET A 81 -9.53 6.31 4.64
N ALA A 82 -9.47 7.33 3.80
CA ALA A 82 -10.65 7.89 3.16
C ALA A 82 -11.35 6.86 2.24
N GLU A 83 -10.57 6.07 1.49
CA GLU A 83 -11.11 5.04 0.60
C GLU A 83 -11.78 3.90 1.39
N SER A 84 -11.14 3.43 2.47
CA SER A 84 -11.66 2.32 3.26
C SER A 84 -12.81 2.67 4.20
N GLU A 85 -12.87 3.90 4.71
CA GLU A 85 -13.83 4.29 5.76
C GLU A 85 -15.02 5.10 5.23
N ASP A 86 -14.88 5.77 4.07
CA ASP A 86 -15.91 6.66 3.52
C ASP A 86 -16.23 6.35 2.06
N ILE A 87 -15.26 6.44 1.15
CA ILE A 87 -15.50 6.43 -0.30
C ILE A 87 -16.12 5.10 -0.75
N TYR A 88 -15.43 3.99 -0.55
CA TYR A 88 -15.92 2.68 -1.00
C TYR A 88 -17.12 2.16 -0.21
N PRO A 89 -17.24 2.34 1.12
CA PRO A 89 -18.47 2.06 1.82
C PRO A 89 -19.69 2.83 1.27
N THR A 90 -19.52 4.12 0.94
CA THR A 90 -20.58 4.94 0.35
C THR A 90 -20.94 4.45 -1.05
N PHE A 91 -19.94 4.13 -1.88
CA PHE A 91 -20.18 3.57 -3.22
C PHE A 91 -20.85 2.19 -3.16
N ALA A 92 -20.47 1.34 -2.21
CA ALA A 92 -21.12 0.05 -2.01
C ALA A 92 -22.61 0.19 -1.64
N LEU A 93 -22.96 1.15 -0.76
CA LEU A 93 -24.33 1.44 -0.41
C LEU A 93 -25.13 1.95 -1.62
N THR A 94 -24.55 2.84 -2.41
CA THR A 94 -25.17 3.37 -3.62
C THR A 94 -25.41 2.27 -4.65
N ALA A 95 -24.39 1.46 -4.96
CA ALA A 95 -24.50 0.35 -5.88
C ALA A 95 -25.58 -0.64 -5.46
N LYS A 96 -25.63 -0.99 -4.17
CA LYS A 96 -26.70 -1.85 -3.63
C LYS A 96 -28.08 -1.24 -3.81
N LYS A 97 -28.26 0.05 -3.51
CA LYS A 97 -29.53 0.78 -3.66
C LYS A 97 -30.00 0.83 -5.12
N GLU A 98 -29.07 0.88 -6.06
CA GLU A 98 -29.33 0.87 -7.50
C GLU A 98 -29.48 -0.54 -8.10
N GLY A 99 -29.36 -1.60 -7.29
CA GLY A 99 -29.54 -2.98 -7.69
C GLY A 99 -28.30 -3.66 -8.26
N PHE A 100 -27.11 -3.07 -8.10
CA PHE A 100 -25.82 -3.62 -8.52
C PHE A 100 -25.11 -4.36 -7.38
N GLU A 101 -25.67 -5.48 -6.93
CA GLU A 101 -25.14 -6.22 -5.76
C GLU A 101 -23.69 -6.74 -5.97
N ASP A 102 -23.32 -7.12 -7.18
CA ASP A 102 -21.98 -7.57 -7.53
C ASP A 102 -20.94 -6.41 -7.44
N ILE A 103 -21.34 -5.21 -7.84
CA ILE A 103 -20.51 -4.00 -7.71
C ILE A 103 -20.42 -3.58 -6.22
N ALA A 104 -21.53 -3.65 -5.49
CA ALA A 104 -21.53 -3.36 -4.04
C ALA A 104 -20.58 -4.31 -3.30
N THR A 105 -20.56 -5.59 -3.67
CA THR A 105 -19.66 -6.59 -3.10
C THR A 105 -18.19 -6.27 -3.45
N LEU A 106 -17.90 -5.91 -4.70
CA LEU A 106 -16.57 -5.52 -5.12
C LEU A 106 -16.03 -4.33 -4.31
N TYR A 107 -16.82 -3.25 -4.14
CA TYR A 107 -16.41 -2.10 -3.33
C TYR A 107 -16.10 -2.46 -1.87
N LYS A 108 -16.87 -3.37 -1.27
CA LYS A 108 -16.59 -3.83 0.10
C LYS A 108 -15.27 -4.60 0.18
N MET A 109 -15.00 -5.47 -0.78
CA MET A 109 -13.76 -6.24 -0.82
C MET A 109 -12.56 -5.31 -0.99
N VAL A 110 -12.64 -4.32 -1.87
CA VAL A 110 -11.59 -3.33 -2.06
C VAL A 110 -11.43 -2.50 -0.77
N ALA A 111 -12.50 -2.00 -0.15
CA ALA A 111 -12.43 -1.27 1.12
C ALA A 111 -11.68 -2.03 2.23
N ASP A 112 -11.84 -3.36 2.30
CA ASP A 112 -11.11 -4.19 3.26
C ASP A 112 -9.61 -4.27 2.94
N VAL A 113 -9.23 -4.25 1.66
CA VAL A 113 -7.82 -4.18 1.23
C VAL A 113 -7.22 -2.81 1.56
N GLU A 114 -7.93 -1.71 1.25
CA GLU A 114 -7.43 -0.35 1.52
C GLU A 114 -7.25 -0.08 3.03
N ARG A 115 -8.06 -0.73 3.86
CA ARG A 115 -7.83 -0.70 5.32
C ARG A 115 -6.49 -1.33 5.69
N GLN A 116 -6.10 -2.41 5.04
CA GLN A 116 -4.81 -3.04 5.25
C GLN A 116 -3.66 -2.19 4.70
N HIS A 117 -3.82 -1.57 3.54
CA HIS A 117 -2.85 -0.63 2.97
C HIS A 117 -2.63 0.57 3.92
N LYS A 118 -3.71 1.16 4.47
CA LYS A 118 -3.65 2.22 5.48
C LYS A 118 -2.77 1.83 6.66
N ILE A 119 -2.97 0.64 7.23
CA ILE A 119 -2.22 0.14 8.39
C ILE A 119 -0.73 0.01 8.05
N ILE A 120 -0.42 -0.55 6.89
CA ILE A 120 0.96 -0.71 6.42
C ILE A 120 1.62 0.67 6.22
N PHE A 121 0.97 1.60 5.52
CA PHE A 121 1.53 2.94 5.30
C PHE A 121 1.71 3.72 6.59
N GLN A 122 0.77 3.63 7.54
CA GLN A 122 0.90 4.25 8.85
C GLN A 122 2.11 3.70 9.61
N TYR A 123 2.23 2.37 9.69
CA TYR A 123 3.37 1.70 10.32
C TYR A 123 4.71 2.13 9.69
N LEU A 124 4.79 2.12 8.36
CA LEU A 124 6.01 2.53 7.65
C LEU A 124 6.35 4.00 7.90
N CYS A 125 5.34 4.89 7.90
CA CYS A 125 5.53 6.30 8.21
C CYS A 125 6.09 6.53 9.61
N GLU A 126 5.49 5.90 10.62
CA GLU A 126 5.92 6.01 12.01
C GLU A 126 7.31 5.41 12.21
N SER A 127 7.58 4.25 11.63
CA SER A 127 8.86 3.56 11.74
C SER A 127 10.00 4.35 11.08
N VAL A 128 9.76 4.97 9.93
CA VAL A 128 10.74 5.84 9.26
C VAL A 128 11.01 7.08 10.11
N LYS A 129 9.99 7.75 10.62
CA LYS A 129 10.14 8.95 11.47
C LYS A 129 10.91 8.69 12.76
N ASN A 130 10.66 7.54 13.37
CA ASN A 130 11.22 7.18 14.67
C ASN A 130 12.55 6.40 14.56
N GLY A 131 12.98 6.03 13.35
CA GLY A 131 14.17 5.21 13.12
C GLY A 131 14.05 3.80 13.71
N THR A 132 12.83 3.23 13.70
CA THR A 132 12.51 1.93 14.31
C THR A 132 12.23 0.84 13.28
N LEU A 133 12.34 1.13 11.99
CA LEU A 133 11.99 0.19 10.91
C LEU A 133 12.67 -1.19 11.02
N TYR A 134 13.87 -1.21 11.60
CA TYR A 134 14.70 -2.41 11.77
C TYR A 134 14.95 -2.74 13.24
N LYS A 135 14.04 -2.31 14.12
CA LYS A 135 14.11 -2.55 15.58
C LYS A 135 12.84 -3.21 16.09
N SER A 136 12.98 -3.94 17.17
CA SER A 136 11.87 -4.58 17.87
C SER A 136 12.10 -4.57 19.38
N GLU A 137 11.02 -4.54 20.15
CA GLU A 137 11.08 -4.68 21.62
C GLU A 137 11.49 -6.10 22.07
N LYS A 138 11.36 -7.08 21.21
CA LYS A 138 11.73 -8.48 21.46
C LYS A 138 12.55 -8.99 20.27
N PRO A 139 13.47 -9.93 20.51
CA PRO A 139 14.24 -10.53 19.42
C PRO A 139 13.34 -11.07 18.32
N LEU A 140 13.58 -10.63 17.08
CA LEU A 140 12.92 -11.09 15.86
C LEU A 140 13.92 -11.77 14.93
N LEU A 141 13.42 -12.63 14.08
CA LEU A 141 14.19 -13.21 12.99
C LEU A 141 14.29 -12.20 11.86
N TRP A 142 15.49 -11.67 11.63
CA TRP A 142 15.80 -10.80 10.49
C TRP A 142 16.37 -11.60 9.35
N ILE A 143 15.94 -11.30 8.12
CA ILE A 143 16.33 -12.00 6.90
C ILE A 143 16.89 -10.98 5.89
N CYS A 144 18.02 -11.29 5.28
CA CYS A 144 18.55 -10.49 4.18
C CYS A 144 17.87 -10.87 2.86
N SER A 145 17.17 -9.95 2.22
CA SER A 145 16.47 -10.19 0.95
C SER A 145 17.42 -10.50 -0.23
N GLU A 146 18.72 -10.15 -0.11
CA GLU A 146 19.70 -10.41 -1.18
C GLU A 146 20.32 -11.81 -1.12
N CYS A 147 20.62 -12.33 0.09
CA CYS A 147 21.39 -13.56 0.22
C CYS A 147 20.78 -14.60 1.14
N GLY A 148 19.63 -14.31 1.77
CA GLY A 148 18.96 -15.22 2.68
C GLY A 148 19.66 -15.37 4.05
N TYR A 149 20.68 -14.56 4.39
CA TYR A 149 21.28 -14.61 5.73
C TYR A 149 20.23 -14.27 6.79
N MET A 150 20.21 -15.07 7.86
CA MET A 150 19.24 -14.96 8.93
C MET A 150 19.92 -14.79 10.30
N HIS A 151 19.34 -13.96 11.16
CA HIS A 151 19.79 -13.77 12.52
C HIS A 151 18.65 -13.29 13.42
N VAL A 152 18.62 -13.77 14.67
CA VAL A 152 17.63 -13.35 15.68
C VAL A 152 18.26 -12.28 16.57
N ALA A 153 17.67 -11.08 16.62
CA ALA A 153 18.15 -9.94 17.40
C ALA A 153 17.04 -8.92 17.62
N ASP A 154 17.25 -7.96 18.54
CA ASP A 154 16.35 -6.82 18.77
C ASP A 154 16.48 -5.74 17.67
N GLU A 155 17.62 -5.70 16.98
CA GLU A 155 17.87 -4.80 15.85
C GLU A 155 18.57 -5.57 14.74
N ALA A 156 18.11 -5.37 13.51
CA ALA A 156 18.77 -5.90 12.32
C ALA A 156 20.14 -5.24 12.11
N TRP A 157 21.06 -5.97 11.52
CA TRP A 157 22.40 -5.48 11.20
C TRP A 157 22.40 -4.25 10.31
N LYS A 158 23.40 -3.39 10.43
CA LYS A 158 23.60 -2.23 9.55
C LYS A 158 24.15 -2.63 8.17
N VAL A 159 25.00 -3.67 8.16
CA VAL A 159 25.60 -4.25 6.96
C VAL A 159 25.53 -5.76 7.09
N CYS A 160 24.96 -6.43 6.11
CA CYS A 160 24.81 -7.89 6.12
C CYS A 160 26.18 -8.59 6.31
N PRO A 161 26.32 -9.46 7.32
CA PRO A 161 27.61 -10.14 7.58
C PRO A 161 28.09 -10.98 6.40
N LEU A 162 27.16 -11.54 5.61
CA LEU A 162 27.47 -12.44 4.49
C LEU A 162 27.72 -11.66 3.19
N CYS A 163 26.73 -10.93 2.68
CA CYS A 163 26.80 -10.33 1.34
C CYS A 163 27.16 -8.83 1.33
N LYS A 164 27.27 -8.19 2.50
CA LYS A 164 27.60 -6.76 2.65
C LYS A 164 26.52 -5.79 2.17
N ALA A 165 25.33 -6.25 1.85
CA ALA A 165 24.18 -5.38 1.60
C ALA A 165 23.84 -4.53 2.84
N GLY A 166 23.37 -3.31 2.62
CA GLY A 166 22.97 -2.39 3.71
C GLY A 166 21.72 -2.85 4.43
N GLN A 167 21.42 -2.23 5.57
CA GLN A 167 20.25 -2.54 6.39
C GLN A 167 18.92 -2.45 5.62
N GLY A 168 18.83 -1.56 4.62
CA GLY A 168 17.63 -1.43 3.77
C GLY A 168 17.26 -2.64 2.94
N TYR A 169 18.09 -3.68 2.93
CA TYR A 169 17.84 -4.98 2.31
C TYR A 169 17.34 -6.04 3.29
N VAL A 170 17.08 -5.67 4.53
CA VAL A 170 16.46 -6.58 5.50
C VAL A 170 14.95 -6.64 5.26
N GLU A 171 14.37 -7.83 5.25
CA GLU A 171 12.93 -8.01 5.11
C GLU A 171 12.18 -7.35 6.26
N LEU A 172 11.06 -6.68 5.95
CA LEU A 172 10.25 -5.96 6.89
C LEU A 172 9.20 -6.86 7.54
N HIS A 173 8.99 -6.68 8.83
CA HIS A 173 7.85 -7.26 9.55
C HIS A 173 6.66 -6.32 9.45
N LEU A 174 5.89 -6.43 8.36
CA LEU A 174 4.71 -5.60 8.16
C LEU A 174 3.55 -6.05 9.05
N PRO A 175 2.76 -5.12 9.59
CA PRO A 175 1.57 -5.46 10.35
C PRO A 175 0.46 -5.94 9.42
N PHE A 176 -0.13 -7.09 9.76
CA PHE A 176 -1.36 -7.57 9.12
C PHE A 176 -2.40 -7.75 10.20
N GLU A 177 -3.49 -6.99 10.15
CA GLU A 177 -4.62 -7.21 11.03
C GLU A 177 -5.51 -8.33 10.48
N GLY A 178 -6.12 -9.09 11.41
CA GLY A 178 -6.85 -10.30 11.09
C GLY A 178 -7.87 -10.11 9.97
N VAL A 179 -7.83 -11.03 9.03
CA VAL A 179 -8.85 -11.16 7.99
C VAL A 179 -10.18 -11.45 8.67
N ARG A 180 -11.25 -10.75 8.31
CA ARG A 180 -12.59 -11.09 8.77
C ARG A 180 -12.94 -12.48 8.25
N GLU A 181 -13.33 -13.35 9.15
CA GLU A 181 -13.92 -14.66 8.83
C GLU A 181 -15.25 -14.52 8.08
#